data_c7b714a949ae826375d3ecff654c83e8
#
_entry.id   c7b714a949ae826375d3ecff654c83e8
#
_cell.length_a   1.000
_cell.length_b   1.000
_cell.length_c   1.000
_cell.angle_alpha   90.00
_cell.angle_beta   90.00
_cell.angle_gamma   90.00
#
_symmetry.space_group_name_H-M   'P 1'
#
loop_
_entity.id
_entity.type
_entity.pdbx_description
1 polymer ?
#
loop_
_entity_poly.entity_id
_entity_poly.type
_entity_poly.pdbx_seq_one_letter_code
_entity_poly.pdbx_strand_id
1 'polypeptide(L)'
;MSLRGGFEQQAHCQLFRFTGQLDAYSDKQFGEFVASHRGNGQPLVIDLSHIDFLDSSGLGALVQLAKQCNSDRQKFLVVGNARVVQTVKLVRLEEFLHLQSDLETALGNLAA
;
A
#
# COMPACT_ATOMS: atom_id res chain seq x y z
N MET A 1 16.09 2.46 -12.04
CA MET A 1 14.74 2.00 -11.77
C MET A 1 14.67 1.67 -10.32
N SER A 2 13.99 2.51 -9.60
CA SER A 2 14.06 2.41 -8.16
C SER A 2 12.70 2.71 -7.57
N LEU A 3 12.52 2.24 -6.36
CA LEU A 3 11.37 2.55 -5.54
C LEU A 3 11.82 3.57 -4.50
N ARG A 4 11.03 4.61 -4.31
CA ARG A 4 11.25 5.57 -3.23
C ARG A 4 10.06 5.56 -2.30
N GLY A 5 10.32 5.46 -1.01
CA GLY A 5 9.30 5.46 0.01
C GLY A 5 9.36 6.69 0.88
N GLY A 6 8.19 7.16 1.29
CA GLY A 6 8.05 8.21 2.27
C GLY A 6 7.07 7.77 3.33
N PHE A 7 7.30 8.17 4.56
CA PHE A 7 6.42 7.83 5.67
C PHE A 7 5.95 9.10 6.36
N GLU A 8 4.66 9.14 6.67
CA GLU A 8 4.08 10.27 7.38
C GLU A 8 3.09 9.76 8.42
N GLN A 9 3.36 10.08 9.69
CA GLN A 9 2.43 9.78 10.76
C GLN A 9 1.32 10.82 10.73
N GLN A 10 0.09 10.40 10.49
CA GLN A 10 -1.07 11.29 10.49
C GLN A 10 -1.95 11.04 11.71
N ALA A 11 -2.95 11.90 11.91
CA ALA A 11 -3.82 11.80 13.09
C ALA A 11 -4.57 10.48 13.14
N HIS A 12 -4.97 9.93 11.98
CA HIS A 12 -5.84 8.76 11.90
C HIS A 12 -5.23 7.57 11.17
N CYS A 13 -3.98 7.68 10.71
CA CYS A 13 -3.34 6.59 9.99
C CYS A 13 -1.83 6.78 9.90
N GLN A 14 -1.17 5.70 9.48
CA GLN A 14 0.22 5.71 9.09
C GLN A 14 0.26 5.69 7.57
N LEU A 15 0.71 6.77 6.96
CA LEU A 15 0.70 6.92 5.51
C LEU A 15 2.07 6.61 4.92
N PHE A 16 2.10 5.63 4.01
CA PHE A 16 3.31 5.27 3.27
C PHE A 16 3.08 5.63 1.81
N ARG A 17 3.93 6.49 1.27
CA ARG A 17 3.85 6.92 -0.13
C ARG A 17 5.03 6.36 -0.90
N PHE A 18 4.76 5.79 -2.05
CA PHE A 18 5.79 5.22 -2.89
C PHE A 18 5.73 5.80 -4.29
N THR A 19 6.91 6.05 -4.86
CA THR A 19 7.08 6.46 -6.25
C THR A 19 8.05 5.51 -6.93
N GLY A 20 7.98 5.42 -8.25
CA GLY A 20 8.85 4.56 -9.02
C GLY A 20 8.20 3.25 -9.38
N GLN A 21 8.89 2.16 -9.15
CA GLN A 21 8.45 0.83 -9.58
C GLN A 21 8.45 -0.13 -8.42
N LEU A 22 7.34 -0.87 -8.29
CA LEU A 22 7.23 -1.93 -7.29
C LEU A 22 7.23 -3.26 -8.05
N ASP A 23 8.38 -3.91 -8.06
CA ASP A 23 8.65 -5.09 -8.90
C ASP A 23 9.57 -6.06 -8.17
N ALA A 24 10.11 -7.06 -8.92
CA ALA A 24 10.98 -8.08 -8.34
C ALA A 24 12.29 -7.51 -7.80
N TYR A 25 12.70 -6.33 -8.25
CA TYR A 25 13.94 -5.70 -7.77
C TYR A 25 13.73 -4.83 -6.55
N SER A 26 12.50 -4.48 -6.22
CA SER A 26 12.19 -3.56 -5.13
C SER A 26 11.22 -4.11 -4.10
N ASP A 27 10.67 -5.31 -4.32
CA ASP A 27 9.69 -5.89 -3.41
C ASP A 27 10.23 -6.06 -1.99
N LYS A 28 11.47 -6.48 -1.86
CA LYS A 28 12.12 -6.63 -0.56
C LYS A 28 12.32 -5.29 0.12
N GLN A 29 12.79 -4.29 -0.64
CA GLN A 29 12.96 -2.92 -0.15
C GLN A 29 11.65 -2.36 0.38
N PHE A 30 10.56 -2.60 -0.35
CA PHE A 30 9.21 -2.17 0.05
C PHE A 30 8.85 -2.75 1.42
N GLY A 31 9.00 -4.05 1.58
CA GLY A 31 8.66 -4.72 2.84
C GLY A 31 9.50 -4.21 4.00
N GLU A 32 10.80 -4.03 3.78
CA GLU A 32 11.71 -3.55 4.82
C GLU A 32 11.40 -2.11 5.21
N PHE A 33 11.08 -1.27 4.24
CA PHE A 33 10.74 0.13 4.53
C PHE A 33 9.48 0.22 5.40
N VAL A 34 8.44 -0.53 5.02
CA VAL A 34 7.21 -0.53 5.80
C VAL A 34 7.46 -1.09 7.21
N ALA A 35 8.18 -2.20 7.30
CA ALA A 35 8.46 -2.83 8.59
C ALA A 35 9.23 -1.90 9.53
N SER A 36 10.14 -1.08 8.99
CA SER A 36 10.96 -0.19 9.81
C SER A 36 10.19 1.02 10.36
N HIS A 37 9.05 1.36 9.76
CA HIS A 37 8.27 2.53 10.17
C HIS A 37 6.89 2.16 10.73
N ARG A 38 6.44 0.94 10.51
CA ARG A 38 5.10 0.53 10.87
C ARG A 38 4.95 0.45 12.39
N GLY A 39 3.96 1.18 12.91
CA GLY A 39 3.57 1.09 14.32
C GLY A 39 2.27 0.33 14.46
N ASN A 40 1.86 0.07 15.70
CA ASN A 40 0.64 -0.66 16.03
C ASN A 40 -0.55 0.26 16.19
N GLY A 41 -1.74 -0.28 15.94
CA GLY A 41 -3.00 0.35 16.33
C GLY A 41 -3.65 1.20 15.26
N GLN A 42 -2.92 2.04 14.57
CA GLN A 42 -3.50 2.90 13.55
C GLN A 42 -3.56 2.21 12.20
N PRO A 43 -4.57 2.55 11.38
CA PRO A 43 -4.65 2.01 10.02
C PRO A 43 -3.39 2.31 9.20
N LEU A 44 -3.03 1.36 8.35
CA LEU A 44 -1.91 1.48 7.43
C LEU A 44 -2.45 1.84 6.06
N VAL A 45 -1.99 2.95 5.49
CA VAL A 45 -2.38 3.37 4.15
C VAL A 45 -1.15 3.31 3.26
N ILE A 46 -1.23 2.51 2.21
CA ILE A 46 -0.16 2.38 1.22
C ILE A 46 -0.60 3.15 -0.02
N ASP A 47 0.01 4.30 -0.24
CA ASP A 47 -0.31 5.16 -1.37
C ASP A 47 0.59 4.83 -2.55
N LEU A 48 0.02 4.20 -3.56
CA LEU A 48 0.68 3.83 -4.80
C LEU A 48 0.19 4.67 -5.97
N SER A 49 -0.41 5.82 -5.70
CA SER A 49 -0.97 6.65 -6.77
C SER A 49 0.08 7.22 -7.72
N HIS A 50 1.36 7.22 -7.31
CA HIS A 50 2.48 7.72 -8.13
C HIS A 50 3.42 6.61 -8.58
N ILE A 51 2.99 5.36 -8.46
CA ILE A 51 3.76 4.22 -8.95
C ILE A 51 3.63 4.14 -10.47
N ASP A 52 4.76 3.93 -11.15
CA ASP A 52 4.79 3.80 -12.61
C ASP A 52 4.57 2.37 -13.09
N PHE A 53 4.92 1.40 -12.25
CA PHE A 53 4.90 -0.02 -12.65
C PHE A 53 4.67 -0.91 -11.44
N LEU A 54 3.83 -1.93 -11.64
CA LEU A 54 3.53 -2.92 -10.61
C LEU A 54 3.43 -4.29 -11.29
N ASP A 55 4.27 -5.23 -10.89
CA ASP A 55 4.24 -6.60 -11.43
C ASP A 55 3.76 -7.60 -10.37
N SER A 56 3.83 -8.89 -10.70
CA SER A 56 3.38 -9.94 -9.79
C SER A 56 4.19 -10.01 -8.50
N SER A 57 5.49 -9.68 -8.56
CA SER A 57 6.34 -9.63 -7.36
C SER A 57 5.91 -8.49 -6.44
N GLY A 58 5.61 -7.32 -7.02
CA GLY A 58 5.08 -6.19 -6.26
C GLY A 58 3.73 -6.51 -5.64
N LEU A 59 2.84 -7.14 -6.41
CA LEU A 59 1.56 -7.60 -5.88
C LEU A 59 1.76 -8.58 -4.72
N GLY A 60 2.72 -9.49 -4.85
CA GLY A 60 3.05 -10.44 -3.78
C GLY A 60 3.46 -9.74 -2.50
N ALA A 61 4.25 -8.67 -2.62
CA ALA A 61 4.67 -7.88 -1.46
C ALA A 61 3.46 -7.20 -0.78
N LEU A 62 2.53 -6.67 -1.58
CA LEU A 62 1.31 -6.07 -1.04
C LEU A 62 0.43 -7.11 -0.32
N VAL A 63 0.29 -8.28 -0.92
CA VAL A 63 -0.49 -9.38 -0.32
C VAL A 63 0.14 -9.81 1.00
N GLN A 64 1.46 -9.92 1.05
CA GLN A 64 2.17 -10.31 2.26
C GLN A 64 1.94 -9.30 3.38
N LEU A 65 2.02 -8.02 3.06
CA LEU A 65 1.76 -6.95 4.02
C LEU A 65 0.30 -6.98 4.51
N ALA A 66 -0.65 -7.18 3.60
CA ALA A 66 -2.05 -7.28 3.96
C ALA A 66 -2.31 -8.45 4.92
N LYS A 67 -1.66 -9.59 4.67
CA LYS A 67 -1.77 -10.74 5.56
C LYS A 67 -1.22 -10.44 6.95
N GLN A 68 -0.08 -9.75 7.02
CA GLN A 68 0.50 -9.36 8.30
C GLN A 68 -0.42 -8.43 9.07
N CYS A 69 -0.99 -7.44 8.38
CA CYS A 69 -1.92 -6.50 9.01
C CYS A 69 -3.18 -7.22 9.51
N ASN A 70 -3.73 -8.14 8.71
CA ASN A 70 -4.89 -8.91 9.13
C ASN A 70 -4.58 -9.76 10.38
N SER A 71 -3.41 -10.37 10.42
CA SER A 71 -2.97 -11.15 11.56
C SER A 71 -2.85 -10.30 12.82
N ASP A 72 -2.39 -9.07 12.67
CA ASP A 72 -2.20 -8.11 13.76
C ASP A 72 -3.47 -7.31 14.08
N ARG A 73 -4.57 -7.59 13.35
CA ARG A 73 -5.83 -6.87 13.48
C ARG A 73 -5.66 -5.37 13.20
N GLN A 74 -4.75 -5.04 12.31
CA GLN A 74 -4.49 -3.68 11.89
C GLN A 74 -5.20 -3.42 10.57
N LYS A 75 -5.96 -2.32 10.52
CA LYS A 75 -6.64 -1.93 9.29
C LYS A 75 -5.61 -1.55 8.23
N PHE A 76 -5.88 -1.95 7.00
CA PHE A 76 -4.94 -1.80 5.89
C PHE A 76 -5.71 -1.42 4.64
N LEU A 77 -5.20 -0.44 3.89
CA LEU A 77 -5.77 -0.16 2.58
C LEU A 77 -4.70 0.33 1.61
N VAL A 78 -4.96 0.14 0.34
CA VAL A 78 -4.08 0.53 -0.76
C VAL A 78 -4.79 1.58 -1.61
N VAL A 79 -4.10 2.67 -1.92
CA VAL A 79 -4.58 3.67 -2.87
C VAL A 79 -3.78 3.52 -4.14
N GLY A 80 -4.45 3.39 -5.29
CA GLY A 80 -3.78 3.20 -6.55
C GLY A 80 -4.22 4.17 -7.62
N ASN A 81 -3.37 4.35 -8.62
CA ASN A 81 -3.74 5.06 -9.84
C ASN A 81 -4.45 4.08 -10.79
N ALA A 82 -4.84 4.55 -11.97
CA ALA A 82 -5.59 3.73 -12.92
C ALA A 82 -4.85 2.43 -13.28
N ARG A 83 -3.54 2.49 -13.43
CA ARG A 83 -2.71 1.32 -13.76
C ARG A 83 -2.69 0.30 -12.62
N VAL A 84 -2.49 0.77 -11.40
CA VAL A 84 -2.49 -0.09 -10.21
C VAL A 84 -3.87 -0.72 -10.03
N VAL A 85 -4.93 0.07 -10.15
CA VAL A 85 -6.31 -0.42 -10.03
C VAL A 85 -6.56 -1.52 -11.05
N GLN A 86 -6.18 -1.30 -12.32
CA GLN A 86 -6.38 -2.29 -13.36
C GLN A 86 -5.64 -3.60 -13.04
N THR A 87 -4.38 -3.49 -12.63
CA THR A 87 -3.56 -4.68 -12.31
C THR A 87 -4.16 -5.47 -11.15
N VAL A 88 -4.57 -4.79 -10.11
CA VAL A 88 -5.15 -5.43 -8.92
C VAL A 88 -6.49 -6.11 -9.27
N LYS A 89 -7.32 -5.43 -10.06
CA LYS A 89 -8.63 -5.98 -10.45
C LYS A 89 -8.51 -7.18 -11.37
N LEU A 90 -7.50 -7.23 -12.21
CA LEU A 90 -7.27 -8.38 -13.08
C LEU A 90 -7.07 -9.67 -12.30
N VAL A 91 -6.47 -9.61 -11.13
CA VAL A 91 -6.25 -10.77 -10.27
C VAL A 91 -7.25 -10.84 -9.12
N ARG A 92 -8.26 -9.97 -9.12
CA ARG A 92 -9.38 -9.96 -8.18
C ARG A 92 -8.95 -9.81 -6.71
N LEU A 93 -7.99 -8.92 -6.48
CA LEU A 93 -7.49 -8.65 -5.13
C LEU A 93 -7.97 -7.30 -4.58
N GLU A 94 -8.88 -6.62 -5.27
CA GLU A 94 -9.34 -5.30 -4.87
C GLU A 94 -9.97 -5.28 -3.47
N GLU A 95 -10.74 -6.30 -3.13
CA GLU A 95 -11.36 -6.37 -1.81
C GLU A 95 -10.34 -6.77 -0.75
N PHE A 96 -9.48 -7.74 -1.06
CA PHE A 96 -8.46 -8.20 -0.13
C PHE A 96 -7.49 -7.07 0.26
N LEU A 97 -7.13 -6.23 -0.70
CA LEU A 97 -6.22 -5.11 -0.47
C LEU A 97 -6.94 -3.84 -0.04
N HIS A 98 -8.27 -3.86 0.05
CA HIS A 98 -9.09 -2.69 0.33
C HIS A 98 -8.72 -1.54 -0.58
N LEU A 99 -8.73 -1.83 -1.89
CA LEU A 99 -8.26 -0.90 -2.91
C LEU A 99 -9.14 0.35 -2.98
N GLN A 100 -8.48 1.50 -2.96
CA GLN A 100 -9.10 2.81 -3.12
C GLN A 100 -8.49 3.48 -4.34
N SER A 101 -9.26 4.30 -5.05
CA SER A 101 -8.77 5.00 -6.23
C SER A 101 -8.37 6.45 -5.94
N ASP A 102 -8.61 6.93 -4.73
CA ASP A 102 -8.39 8.33 -4.36
C ASP A 102 -7.94 8.43 -2.91
N LEU A 103 -6.75 9.01 -2.70
CA LEU A 103 -6.16 9.14 -1.37
C LEU A 103 -7.00 10.04 -0.46
N GLU A 104 -7.47 11.16 -0.98
CA GLU A 104 -8.23 12.12 -0.18
C GLU A 104 -9.50 11.48 0.38
N THR A 105 -10.23 10.76 -0.46
CA THR A 105 -11.44 10.06 -0.04
C THR A 105 -11.11 8.97 0.98
N ALA A 106 -10.04 8.22 0.76
CA ALA A 106 -9.62 7.16 1.66
C ALA A 106 -9.29 7.72 3.05
N LEU A 107 -8.52 8.81 3.10
CA LEU A 107 -8.15 9.45 4.36
C LEU A 107 -9.38 10.04 5.06
N GLY A 108 -10.30 10.62 4.30
CA GLY A 108 -11.55 11.16 4.84
C GLY A 108 -12.39 10.06 5.51
N ASN A 109 -12.46 8.90 4.92
CA ASN A 109 -13.22 7.77 5.48
C ASN A 109 -12.60 7.28 6.80
N LEU A 110 -11.28 7.35 6.92
CA LEU A 110 -10.60 6.94 8.16
C LEU A 110 -10.80 7.97 9.29
N ALA A 111 -10.99 9.22 8.94
CA ALA A 111 -11.20 10.29 9.92
C ALA A 111 -12.63 10.34 10.44
N ALA A 112 -13.59 9.74 9.72
CA ALA A 112 -15.00 9.80 10.07
C ALA A 112 -15.36 8.95 11.28
#